data_a7b883cc6e9f7a2696a4791ecca498cf
#
_entry.id   a7b883cc6e9f7a2696a4791ecca498cf
#
_cell.length_a   1.000
_cell.length_b   1.000
_cell.length_c   1.000
_cell.angle_alpha   90.00
_cell.angle_beta   90.00
_cell.angle_gamma   90.00
#
_symmetry.space_group_name_H-M   'P 1'
#
loop_
_entity.id
_entity.type
_entity.pdbx_description
1 polymer ?
#
loop_
_entity_poly.entity_id
_entity_poly.type
_entity_poly.pdbx_seq_one_letter_code
_entity_poly.pdbx_strand_id
1 'polypeptide(L)'
;MKFISWNVNGLRACMQKGFLDFFQEIDADIFCLQETKLQEGQIDLNLPGYHQYWNYAEKKGYSGTAMFTKEEPISVSYGLGIEEHDHEGRVITAEFPEYYIVTCYTPNSKDGLARLDYRMTWEDAFLAYLKKLEEKKQSNRIVKLLKKVI
;
A
#
# COMPACT_ATOMS: atom_id res chain seq x y z
N MET A 1 -13.41 8.24 11.71
CA MET A 1 -12.11 8.09 11.03
C MET A 1 -12.32 7.76 9.56
N LYS A 2 -11.63 8.45 8.67
CA LYS A 2 -11.83 8.32 7.23
C LYS A 2 -10.61 7.65 6.60
N PHE A 3 -10.85 6.55 5.87
CA PHE A 3 -9.82 5.81 5.15
C PHE A 3 -10.11 5.87 3.65
N ILE A 4 -9.07 6.13 2.85
CA ILE A 4 -9.16 6.12 1.39
C ILE A 4 -8.13 5.14 0.85
N SER A 5 -8.53 4.37 -0.15
CA SER A 5 -7.65 3.50 -0.91
C SER A 5 -7.88 3.75 -2.41
N TRP A 6 -6.81 4.06 -3.14
CA TRP A 6 -6.92 4.47 -4.53
C TRP A 6 -5.77 3.92 -5.37
N ASN A 7 -6.12 3.14 -6.39
CA ASN A 7 -5.14 2.76 -7.41
C ASN A 7 -5.03 3.91 -8.42
N VAL A 8 -3.90 4.60 -8.40
CA VAL A 8 -3.71 5.82 -9.19
C VAL A 8 -3.17 5.55 -10.61
N ASN A 9 -2.76 4.31 -10.89
CA ASN A 9 -2.20 3.92 -12.20
C ASN A 9 -1.12 4.91 -12.68
N GLY A 10 -0.16 5.18 -11.80
CA GLY A 10 0.89 6.15 -12.03
C GLY A 10 0.59 7.48 -11.36
N LEU A 11 1.31 7.78 -10.27
CA LEU A 11 1.03 8.99 -9.49
C LEU A 11 1.39 10.26 -10.25
N ARG A 12 2.47 10.27 -11.04
CA ARG A 12 2.86 11.47 -11.79
C ARG A 12 1.76 11.94 -12.75
N ALA A 13 1.13 11.00 -13.46
CA ALA A 13 0.00 11.34 -14.33
C ALA A 13 -1.21 11.80 -13.52
N CYS A 14 -1.47 11.15 -12.38
CA CYS A 14 -2.56 11.50 -11.49
C CYS A 14 -2.39 12.90 -10.89
N MET A 15 -1.15 13.30 -10.59
CA MET A 15 -0.83 14.65 -10.10
C MET A 15 -1.27 15.72 -11.10
N GLN A 16 -1.06 15.50 -12.40
CA GLN A 16 -1.47 16.42 -13.46
C GLN A 16 -2.98 16.51 -13.61
N LYS A 17 -3.72 15.53 -13.10
CA LYS A 17 -5.18 15.47 -13.16
C LYS A 17 -5.87 15.91 -11.87
N GLY A 18 -5.13 16.55 -10.96
CA GLY A 18 -5.71 17.15 -9.76
C GLY A 18 -5.64 16.30 -8.50
N PHE A 19 -4.68 15.39 -8.41
CA PHE A 19 -4.51 14.54 -7.22
C PHE A 19 -4.46 15.35 -5.92
N LEU A 20 -3.66 16.42 -5.86
CA LEU A 20 -3.48 17.20 -4.64
C LEU A 20 -4.78 17.90 -4.21
N ASP A 21 -5.55 18.44 -5.14
CA ASP A 21 -6.82 19.07 -4.83
C ASP A 21 -7.80 18.06 -4.23
N PHE A 22 -7.88 16.88 -4.85
CA PHE A 22 -8.72 15.81 -4.34
C PHE A 22 -8.25 15.33 -2.96
N PHE A 23 -6.95 15.15 -2.78
CA PHE A 23 -6.36 14.73 -1.51
C PHE A 23 -6.72 15.69 -0.38
N GLN A 24 -6.58 17.00 -0.63
CA GLN A 24 -6.88 18.03 0.35
C GLN A 24 -8.37 18.10 0.67
N GLU A 25 -9.22 18.03 -0.34
CA GLU A 25 -10.68 18.09 -0.18
C GLU A 25 -11.21 16.92 0.65
N ILE A 26 -10.71 15.72 0.40
CA ILE A 26 -11.12 14.51 1.12
C ILE A 26 -10.69 14.56 2.58
N ASP A 27 -9.52 15.09 2.87
CA ASP A 27 -8.99 15.23 4.24
C ASP A 27 -9.07 13.91 5.04
N ALA A 28 -8.59 12.82 4.44
CA ALA A 28 -8.64 11.50 5.06
C ALA A 28 -7.64 11.38 6.20
N ASP A 29 -7.96 10.55 7.20
CA ASP A 29 -7.04 10.22 8.27
C ASP A 29 -5.92 9.30 7.79
N ILE A 30 -6.27 8.35 6.91
CA ILE A 30 -5.31 7.45 6.24
C ILE A 30 -5.66 7.37 4.76
N PHE A 31 -4.67 7.64 3.92
CA PHE A 31 -4.82 7.63 2.47
C PHE A 31 -3.78 6.70 1.86
N CYS A 32 -4.23 5.63 1.22
CA CYS A 32 -3.36 4.62 0.64
C CYS A 32 -3.42 4.65 -0.88
N LEU A 33 -2.26 4.52 -1.51
CA LEU A 33 -2.13 4.45 -2.96
C LEU A 33 -1.58 3.11 -3.39
N GLN A 34 -2.10 2.60 -4.50
CA GLN A 34 -1.52 1.45 -5.18
C GLN A 34 -1.14 1.86 -6.59
N GLU A 35 -0.14 1.17 -7.12
CA GLU A 35 0.38 1.37 -8.48
C GLU A 35 0.86 2.80 -8.71
N THR A 36 1.77 3.25 -7.82
CA THR A 36 2.36 4.59 -7.92
C THR A 36 3.29 4.73 -9.12
N LYS A 37 3.93 3.63 -9.56
CA LYS A 37 4.90 3.56 -10.67
C LYS A 37 6.08 4.51 -10.50
N LEU A 38 6.53 4.69 -9.25
CA LEU A 38 7.62 5.61 -8.90
C LEU A 38 8.83 4.86 -8.36
N GLN A 39 9.99 5.50 -8.51
CA GLN A 39 11.19 5.21 -7.73
C GLN A 39 11.47 6.38 -6.79
N GLU A 40 12.30 6.13 -5.78
CA GLU A 40 12.69 7.14 -4.81
C GLU A 40 13.24 8.39 -5.51
N GLY A 41 12.82 9.56 -5.07
CA GLY A 41 13.30 10.83 -5.57
C GLY A 41 12.66 11.32 -6.87
N GLN A 42 11.74 10.55 -7.48
CA GLN A 42 11.09 10.99 -8.72
C GLN A 42 9.98 12.02 -8.51
N ILE A 43 9.48 12.15 -7.29
CA ILE A 43 8.45 13.12 -6.94
C ILE A 43 8.78 13.69 -5.55
N ASP A 44 8.52 14.98 -5.38
CA ASP A 44 8.58 15.64 -4.08
C ASP A 44 7.16 16.08 -3.72
N LEU A 45 6.52 15.33 -2.82
CA LEU A 45 5.14 15.53 -2.47
C LEU A 45 5.03 16.19 -1.09
N ASN A 46 4.53 17.42 -1.07
CA ASN A 46 4.32 18.16 0.16
C ASN A 46 2.87 17.95 0.64
N LEU A 47 2.73 17.22 1.76
CA LEU A 47 1.44 16.91 2.38
C LEU A 47 1.48 17.37 3.85
N PRO A 48 1.23 18.67 4.13
CA PRO A 48 1.27 19.18 5.49
C PRO A 48 0.31 18.42 6.42
N GLY A 49 0.80 18.03 7.59
CA GLY A 49 0.00 17.29 8.57
C GLY A 49 -0.03 15.78 8.35
N TYR A 50 0.69 15.27 7.36
CA TYR A 50 0.74 13.84 7.09
C TYR A 50 2.16 13.28 7.20
N HIS A 51 2.23 12.06 7.71
CA HIS A 51 3.42 11.21 7.63
C HIS A 51 3.32 10.39 6.36
N GLN A 52 4.42 10.26 5.61
CA GLN A 52 4.45 9.59 4.31
C GLN A 52 5.29 8.33 4.37
N TYR A 53 4.77 7.23 3.81
CA TYR A 53 5.46 5.95 3.71
C TYR A 53 5.34 5.43 2.29
N TRP A 54 6.49 5.09 1.67
CA TRP A 54 6.58 4.70 0.28
C TRP A 54 7.25 3.36 0.16
N ASN A 55 6.71 2.48 -0.68
CA ASN A 55 7.33 1.21 -1.01
C ASN A 55 7.44 1.12 -2.54
N TYR A 56 8.68 1.16 -3.03
CA TYR A 56 8.96 1.21 -4.46
C TYR A 56 9.31 -0.17 -4.99
N ALA A 57 8.88 -0.47 -6.23
CA ALA A 57 9.36 -1.64 -6.94
C ALA A 57 10.80 -1.39 -7.41
N GLU A 58 11.59 -2.45 -7.51
CA GLU A 58 12.93 -2.37 -8.10
C GLU A 58 12.85 -2.04 -9.59
N LYS A 59 11.85 -2.57 -10.28
CA LYS A 59 11.61 -2.30 -11.68
C LYS A 59 11.02 -0.91 -11.86
N LYS A 60 11.63 -0.10 -12.75
CA LYS A 60 11.18 1.27 -13.04
C LYS A 60 9.79 1.30 -13.67
N GLY A 61 8.99 2.30 -13.30
CA GLY A 61 7.68 2.53 -13.88
C GLY A 61 6.67 1.43 -13.62
N TYR A 62 6.79 0.71 -12.50
CA TYR A 62 6.04 -0.51 -12.23
C TYR A 62 5.63 -0.58 -10.77
N SER A 63 4.38 -1.05 -10.52
CA SER A 63 3.88 -1.35 -9.18
C SER A 63 4.04 -0.17 -8.20
N GLY A 64 4.38 -0.45 -6.94
CA GLY A 64 4.61 0.55 -5.91
C GLY A 64 3.36 0.91 -5.12
N THR A 65 3.54 1.13 -3.81
CA THR A 65 2.47 1.54 -2.90
C THR A 65 2.91 2.72 -2.06
N ALA A 66 1.95 3.45 -1.53
CA ALA A 66 2.21 4.53 -0.59
C ALA A 66 1.09 4.60 0.46
N MET A 67 1.45 5.11 1.63
CA MET A 67 0.49 5.34 2.72
C MET A 67 0.79 6.68 3.36
N PHE A 68 -0.26 7.49 3.53
CA PHE A 68 -0.18 8.80 4.18
C PHE A 68 -1.08 8.79 5.40
N THR A 69 -0.56 9.17 6.56
CA THR A 69 -1.31 9.12 7.82
C THR A 69 -1.20 10.43 8.57
N LYS A 70 -2.30 10.90 9.15
CA LYS A 70 -2.27 12.07 10.05
C LYS A 70 -1.61 11.74 11.38
N GLU A 71 -1.95 10.57 11.96
CA GLU A 71 -1.33 10.08 13.18
C GLU A 71 -0.08 9.27 12.84
N GLU A 72 0.99 9.47 13.61
CA GLU A 72 2.20 8.69 13.44
C GLU A 72 2.00 7.27 13.94
N PRO A 73 2.24 6.23 13.09
CA PRO A 73 2.16 4.85 13.53
C PRO A 73 3.24 4.50 14.56
N ILE A 74 2.97 3.46 15.37
CA ILE A 74 3.98 2.89 16.27
C ILE A 74 5.16 2.34 15.45
N SER A 75 4.84 1.66 14.34
CA SER A 75 5.84 1.11 13.42
C SER A 75 5.24 0.99 12.03
N VAL A 76 6.11 0.93 11.04
CA VAL A 76 5.74 0.67 9.64
C VAL A 76 6.67 -0.40 9.10
N SER A 77 6.11 -1.40 8.42
CA SER A 77 6.89 -2.41 7.72
C SER A 77 6.49 -2.50 6.26
N TYR A 78 7.41 -3.00 5.46
CA TYR A 78 7.29 -3.06 4.00
C TYR A 78 7.44 -4.49 3.53
N GLY A 79 6.49 -4.95 2.71
CA GLY A 79 6.49 -6.31 2.19
C GLY A 79 5.89 -7.31 3.15
N LEU A 80 6.12 -8.59 2.85
CA LEU A 80 5.61 -9.74 3.60
C LEU A 80 6.67 -10.39 4.49
N GLY A 81 7.92 -9.93 4.41
CA GLY A 81 9.06 -10.60 5.04
C GLY A 81 9.54 -11.82 4.25
N ILE A 82 9.22 -11.91 2.97
CA ILE A 82 9.60 -12.99 2.06
C ILE A 82 10.30 -12.37 0.87
N GLU A 83 11.60 -12.64 0.73
CA GLU A 83 12.43 -12.01 -0.30
C GLU A 83 11.84 -12.15 -1.69
N GLU A 84 11.39 -13.33 -2.06
CA GLU A 84 10.79 -13.61 -3.36
C GLU A 84 9.63 -12.68 -3.71
N HIS A 85 8.91 -12.19 -2.71
CA HIS A 85 7.71 -11.37 -2.89
C HIS A 85 7.92 -9.88 -2.63
N ASP A 86 9.08 -9.47 -2.11
CA ASP A 86 9.27 -8.13 -1.56
C ASP A 86 10.04 -7.17 -2.47
N HIS A 87 10.15 -7.49 -3.77
CA HIS A 87 10.88 -6.66 -4.75
C HIS A 87 9.99 -5.73 -5.58
N GLU A 88 8.68 -5.82 -5.40
CA GLU A 88 7.74 -5.11 -6.27
C GLU A 88 6.94 -4.01 -5.56
N GLY A 89 7.28 -3.68 -4.30
CA GLY A 89 6.68 -2.56 -3.59
C GLY A 89 5.17 -2.70 -3.37
N ARG A 90 4.68 -3.89 -2.99
CA ARG A 90 3.26 -4.21 -3.01
C ARG A 90 2.52 -4.05 -1.69
N VAL A 91 3.23 -4.05 -0.57
CA VAL A 91 2.59 -4.08 0.75
C VAL A 91 3.26 -3.08 1.68
N ILE A 92 2.44 -2.27 2.37
CA ILE A 92 2.87 -1.46 3.51
C ILE A 92 1.95 -1.79 4.67
N THR A 93 2.51 -2.03 5.84
CA THR A 93 1.79 -2.27 7.08
C THR A 93 2.14 -1.20 8.11
N ALA A 94 1.14 -0.47 8.59
CA ALA A 94 1.30 0.48 9.68
C ALA A 94 0.64 -0.07 10.93
N GLU A 95 1.38 -0.05 12.04
CA GLU A 95 0.86 -0.47 13.34
C GLU A 95 0.42 0.74 14.16
N PHE A 96 -0.82 0.70 14.63
CA PHE A 96 -1.36 1.64 15.59
C PHE A 96 -1.68 0.89 16.90
N PRO A 97 -1.94 1.59 18.02
CA PRO A 97 -2.11 0.90 19.31
C PRO A 97 -3.15 -0.23 19.30
N GLU A 98 -4.27 -0.04 18.59
CA GLU A 98 -5.39 -0.98 18.62
C GLU A 98 -5.61 -1.75 17.32
N TYR A 99 -4.89 -1.42 16.24
CA TYR A 99 -5.11 -2.05 14.93
C TYR A 99 -3.89 -1.92 14.04
N TYR A 100 -3.89 -2.69 12.97
CA TYR A 100 -3.00 -2.53 11.83
C TYR A 100 -3.77 -1.99 10.63
N ILE A 101 -3.12 -1.15 9.84
CA ILE A 101 -3.58 -0.78 8.51
C ILE A 101 -2.62 -1.40 7.49
N VAL A 102 -3.15 -2.17 6.55
CA VAL A 102 -2.36 -2.81 5.50
C VAL A 102 -2.86 -2.34 4.15
N THR A 103 -2.00 -1.74 3.36
CA THR A 103 -2.29 -1.49 1.94
C THR A 103 -1.58 -2.51 1.07
N CYS A 104 -2.23 -2.94 0.02
CA CYS A 104 -1.75 -4.01 -0.83
C CYS A 104 -2.10 -3.74 -2.29
N TYR A 105 -1.11 -3.95 -3.17
CA TYR A 105 -1.33 -4.01 -4.61
C TYR A 105 -1.04 -5.43 -5.10
N THR A 106 -2.09 -6.19 -5.39
CA THR A 106 -2.00 -7.60 -5.78
C THR A 106 -1.28 -7.74 -7.13
N PRO A 107 -0.38 -8.74 -7.27
CA PRO A 107 0.25 -9.00 -8.57
C PRO A 107 -0.79 -9.26 -9.66
N ASN A 108 -0.54 -8.70 -10.84
CA ASN A 108 -1.35 -8.97 -12.03
C ASN A 108 -0.92 -10.33 -12.62
N SER A 109 -1.89 -11.15 -13.02
CA SER A 109 -1.61 -12.41 -13.70
C SER A 109 -1.16 -12.24 -15.15
N LYS A 110 -1.24 -11.00 -15.67
CA LYS A 110 -0.92 -10.60 -17.04
C LYS A 110 -1.79 -11.26 -18.11
N ASP A 111 -1.68 -10.77 -19.34
CA ASP A 111 -2.39 -11.33 -20.49
C ASP A 111 -1.95 -12.79 -20.70
N GLY A 112 -2.91 -13.66 -20.97
CA GLY A 112 -2.65 -15.09 -21.12
C GLY A 112 -2.28 -15.79 -19.81
N LEU A 113 -2.49 -15.15 -18.66
CA LEU A 113 -2.24 -15.71 -17.33
C LEU A 113 -0.78 -16.12 -17.10
N ALA A 114 0.17 -15.39 -17.71
CA ALA A 114 1.61 -15.72 -17.67
C ALA A 114 2.17 -15.73 -16.23
N ARG A 115 1.56 -15.00 -15.28
CA ARG A 115 1.99 -14.95 -13.89
C ARG A 115 0.94 -15.50 -12.92
N LEU A 116 0.02 -16.33 -13.39
CA LEU A 116 -1.06 -16.84 -12.53
C LEU A 116 -0.50 -17.63 -11.34
N ASP A 117 0.44 -18.54 -11.58
CA ASP A 117 1.04 -19.36 -10.51
C ASP A 117 1.74 -18.48 -9.48
N TYR A 118 2.50 -17.48 -9.93
CA TYR A 118 3.13 -16.51 -9.02
C TYR A 118 2.10 -15.76 -8.19
N ARG A 119 1.03 -15.28 -8.83
CA ARG A 119 -0.04 -14.58 -8.12
C ARG A 119 -0.68 -15.46 -7.05
N MET A 120 -0.95 -16.72 -7.36
CA MET A 120 -1.56 -17.64 -6.40
C MET A 120 -0.63 -17.89 -5.20
N THR A 121 0.65 -18.10 -5.45
CA THR A 121 1.65 -18.25 -4.40
C THR A 121 1.73 -16.99 -3.54
N TRP A 122 1.70 -15.82 -4.18
CA TRP A 122 1.74 -14.54 -3.49
C TRP A 122 0.49 -14.34 -2.61
N GLU A 123 -0.69 -14.68 -3.13
CA GLU A 123 -1.95 -14.58 -2.38
C GLU A 123 -1.94 -15.48 -1.14
N ASP A 124 -1.41 -16.69 -1.23
CA ASP A 124 -1.28 -17.60 -0.10
C ASP A 124 -0.34 -17.03 0.96
N ALA A 125 0.78 -16.47 0.55
CA ALA A 125 1.74 -15.83 1.44
C ALA A 125 1.13 -14.60 2.12
N PHE A 126 0.36 -13.80 1.38
CA PHE A 126 -0.31 -12.62 1.92
C PHE A 126 -1.36 -13.00 2.96
N LEU A 127 -2.16 -14.04 2.69
CA LEU A 127 -3.16 -14.53 3.65
C LEU A 127 -2.49 -14.98 4.95
N ALA A 128 -1.39 -15.75 4.86
CA ALA A 128 -0.63 -16.19 6.02
C ALA A 128 -0.09 -14.99 6.81
N TYR A 129 0.38 -13.97 6.12
CA TYR A 129 0.87 -12.73 6.73
C TYR A 129 -0.24 -12.03 7.53
N LEU A 130 -1.42 -11.87 6.95
CA LEU A 130 -2.56 -11.24 7.61
C LEU A 130 -2.99 -12.01 8.86
N LYS A 131 -2.99 -13.34 8.80
CA LYS A 131 -3.32 -14.18 9.95
C LYS A 131 -2.35 -13.98 11.11
N LYS A 132 -1.06 -13.81 10.81
CA LYS A 132 -0.06 -13.50 11.84
C LYS A 132 -0.31 -12.15 12.50
N LEU A 133 -0.71 -11.15 11.73
CA LEU A 133 -1.06 -9.84 12.28
C LEU A 133 -2.29 -9.94 13.20
N GLU A 134 -3.30 -10.70 12.82
CA GLU A 134 -4.48 -10.93 13.66
C GLU A 134 -4.11 -11.56 15.00
N GLU A 135 -3.19 -12.53 15.01
CA GLU A 135 -2.72 -13.18 16.23
C GLU A 135 -2.04 -12.20 17.18
N LYS A 136 -1.30 -11.21 16.64
CA LYS A 136 -0.60 -10.20 17.45
C LYS A 136 -1.54 -9.23 18.14
N LYS A 137 -2.69 -8.93 17.55
CA LYS A 137 -3.70 -8.05 18.11
C LYS A 137 -5.01 -8.82 18.28
N GLN A 138 -5.01 -9.73 19.25
CA GLN A 138 -6.15 -10.61 19.56
C GLN A 138 -7.33 -9.86 20.14
N SER A 139 -8.51 -10.44 20.07
CA SER A 139 -9.79 -9.97 20.60
C SER A 139 -10.07 -8.53 20.23
N ASN A 140 -11.09 -7.97 20.00
CA ASN A 140 -11.50 -6.58 19.70
C ASN A 140 -10.57 -5.73 18.84
N ARG A 141 -9.47 -6.29 18.32
CA ARG A 141 -8.51 -5.60 17.48
C ARG A 141 -8.76 -5.97 16.03
N ILE A 142 -8.60 -4.99 15.16
CA ILE A 142 -9.00 -5.12 13.76
C ILE A 142 -7.79 -4.93 12.85
N VAL A 143 -7.59 -5.88 11.92
CA VAL A 143 -6.72 -5.66 10.78
C VAL A 143 -7.56 -4.98 9.71
N LYS A 144 -7.20 -3.73 9.38
CA LYS A 144 -7.84 -2.99 8.29
C LYS A 144 -7.05 -3.21 7.01
N LEU A 145 -7.65 -3.88 6.07
CA LEU A 145 -7.05 -4.13 4.76
C LEU A 145 -7.60 -3.14 3.74
N LEU A 146 -6.70 -2.29 3.23
CA LEU A 146 -7.02 -1.38 2.15
C LEU A 146 -6.42 -1.95 0.86
N LYS A 147 -7.24 -2.68 0.13
CA LYS A 147 -6.85 -3.40 -1.07
C LYS A 147 -7.71 -2.97 -2.24
N LYS A 148 -7.07 -2.70 -3.36
CA LYS A 148 -7.77 -2.58 -4.62
C LYS A 148 -7.29 -3.67 -5.57
N VAL A 149 -8.23 -4.45 -6.07
CA VAL A 149 -7.99 -5.48 -7.08
C VAL A 149 -8.48 -4.95 -8.42
N ILE A 150 -7.65 -5.07 -9.41
CA ILE A 150 -8.00 -4.69 -10.77
C ILE A 150 -8.27 -5.95 -11.59
#